data_8d42fa323463f377fc28982dbb1574aa
#
_entry.id   8d42fa323463f377fc28982dbb1574aa
#
_cell.length_a   1.000
_cell.length_b   1.000
_cell.length_c   1.000
_cell.angle_alpha   90.00
_cell.angle_beta   90.00
_cell.angle_gamma   90.00
#
_symmetry.space_group_name_H-M   'P 1'
#
loop_
_entity.id
_entity.type
_entity.pdbx_description
1 polymer ?
#
loop_
_entity_poly.entity_id
_entity_poly.type
_entity_poly.pdbx_seq_one_letter_code
_entity_poly.pdbx_strand_id
1 'polypeptide(L)'
;MKITKIEKKKRLYLLEIDKKESLYVTEDTIVKYMLTKEMILDKDQLEDIKFFAQFSHGKNLALYFISFKQRTEKEVKDYLFKHEINPHIIPKIIDNLKKDHWIDDYKLLESLAQ
;
A
#
# COMPACT_ATOMS: atom_id res chain seq x y z
N MET A 1 2.87 2.17 -23.01
CA MET A 1 2.02 3.03 -22.19
C MET A 1 2.86 4.17 -21.66
N LYS A 2 2.30 5.34 -21.64
CA LYS A 2 3.05 6.55 -21.30
C LYS A 2 2.39 7.30 -20.15
N ILE A 3 3.20 7.75 -19.20
CA ILE A 3 2.71 8.61 -18.13
C ILE A 3 2.49 10.00 -18.71
N THR A 4 1.23 10.42 -18.79
CA THR A 4 0.89 11.70 -19.41
C THR A 4 0.67 12.81 -18.39
N LYS A 5 0.51 12.46 -17.11
CA LYS A 5 0.33 13.44 -16.05
C LYS A 5 0.67 12.85 -14.69
N ILE A 6 1.28 13.65 -13.84
CA ILE A 6 1.52 13.32 -12.43
C ILE A 6 1.06 14.52 -11.63
N GLU A 7 0.08 14.31 -10.73
CA GLU A 7 -0.47 15.40 -9.95
C GLU A 7 -0.58 15.01 -8.49
N LYS A 8 -0.09 15.87 -7.60
CA LYS A 8 -0.19 15.61 -6.16
C LYS A 8 -1.60 15.88 -5.67
N LYS A 9 -2.18 14.91 -4.94
CA LYS A 9 -3.52 14.98 -4.35
C LYS A 9 -3.41 14.62 -2.87
N LYS A 10 -3.39 15.61 -2.00
CA LYS A 10 -3.27 15.39 -0.55
C LYS A 10 -2.13 14.44 -0.21
N ARG A 11 -2.43 13.18 0.11
CA ARG A 11 -1.43 12.18 0.51
C ARG A 11 -1.00 11.26 -0.61
N LEU A 12 -1.66 11.33 -1.76
CA LEU A 12 -1.40 10.44 -2.88
C LEU A 12 -1.05 11.26 -4.11
N TYR A 13 -0.57 10.56 -5.12
CA TYR A 13 -0.31 11.15 -6.43
C TYR A 13 -1.22 10.49 -7.45
N LEU A 14 -1.77 11.28 -8.33
CA LEU A 14 -2.59 10.78 -9.44
C LEU A 14 -1.69 10.65 -10.66
N LEU A 15 -1.57 9.42 -11.15
CA LEU A 15 -0.89 9.15 -12.43
C LEU A 15 -1.93 9.00 -13.52
N GLU A 16 -1.72 9.69 -14.63
CA GLU A 16 -2.54 9.51 -15.80
C GLU A 16 -1.73 8.74 -16.84
N ILE A 17 -2.32 7.70 -17.40
CA ILE A 17 -1.68 6.83 -18.38
C ILE A 17 -2.39 6.99 -19.72
N ASP A 18 -1.64 7.39 -20.74
CA ASP A 18 -2.14 7.53 -22.12
C ASP A 18 -3.37 8.44 -22.24
N LYS A 19 -3.53 9.36 -21.31
CA LYS A 19 -4.69 10.27 -21.23
C LYS A 19 -6.03 9.54 -21.11
N LYS A 20 -6.00 8.26 -20.75
CA LYS A 20 -7.21 7.44 -20.68
C LYS A 20 -7.53 6.96 -19.29
N GLU A 21 -6.57 6.36 -18.61
CA GLU A 21 -6.81 5.84 -17.28
C GLU A 21 -5.97 6.56 -16.25
N SER A 22 -6.45 6.55 -15.02
CA SER A 22 -5.79 7.18 -13.91
C SER A 22 -5.67 6.18 -12.77
N LEU A 23 -4.60 6.31 -11.99
CA LEU A 23 -4.46 5.51 -10.77
C LEU A 23 -3.77 6.34 -9.71
N TYR A 24 -4.08 6.03 -8.45
CA TYR A 24 -3.43 6.69 -7.33
C TYR A 24 -2.23 5.88 -6.89
N VAL A 25 -1.13 6.56 -6.65
CA VAL A 25 0.09 5.94 -6.15
C VAL A 25 0.60 6.74 -4.97
N THR A 26 1.43 6.11 -4.14
CA THR A 26 2.05 6.78 -3.01
C THR A 26 3.31 7.50 -3.45
N GLU A 27 3.78 8.41 -2.60
CA GLU A 27 5.07 9.06 -2.83
C GLU A 27 6.18 8.01 -2.91
N ASP A 28 6.11 6.99 -2.06
CA ASP A 28 7.07 5.89 -2.08
C ASP A 28 7.16 5.22 -3.44
N THR A 29 6.01 5.07 -4.12
CA THR A 29 5.95 4.50 -5.46
C THR A 29 6.67 5.39 -6.46
N ILE A 30 6.43 6.69 -6.38
CA ILE A 30 7.08 7.66 -7.26
C ILE A 30 8.60 7.56 -7.13
N VAL A 31 9.08 7.51 -5.89
CA VAL A 31 10.51 7.45 -5.62
C VAL A 31 11.11 6.12 -6.04
N LYS A 32 10.45 5.02 -5.70
CA LYS A 32 10.96 3.67 -5.99
C LYS A 32 11.17 3.44 -7.48
N TYR A 33 10.22 3.86 -8.29
CA TYR A 33 10.27 3.62 -9.74
C TYR A 33 10.74 4.84 -10.51
N MET A 34 11.10 5.91 -9.81
CA MET A 34 11.57 7.16 -10.41
C MET A 34 10.60 7.65 -11.49
N LEU A 35 9.32 7.66 -11.13
CA LEU A 35 8.26 7.99 -12.08
C LEU A 35 8.31 9.46 -12.49
N THR A 36 8.25 9.70 -13.80
CA THR A 36 8.26 11.05 -14.35
C THR A 36 7.23 11.15 -15.47
N LYS A 37 6.82 12.38 -15.73
CA LYS A 37 5.96 12.67 -16.86
C LYS A 37 6.68 12.28 -18.16
N GLU A 38 5.95 11.75 -19.12
CA GLU A 38 6.46 11.29 -20.41
C GLU A 38 7.19 9.95 -20.36
N MET A 39 7.31 9.36 -19.18
CA MET A 39 7.96 8.06 -19.02
C MET A 39 7.17 6.97 -19.71
N ILE A 40 7.87 6.10 -20.44
CA ILE A 40 7.24 4.98 -21.14
C ILE A 40 7.31 3.75 -20.26
N LEU A 41 6.18 3.07 -20.10
CA LEU A 41 6.07 1.87 -19.28
C LEU A 41 5.60 0.71 -20.15
N ASP A 42 6.11 -0.48 -19.90
CA ASP A 42 5.53 -1.67 -20.47
C ASP A 42 4.45 -2.22 -19.52
N LYS A 43 3.76 -3.26 -19.95
CA LYS A 43 2.65 -3.82 -19.18
C LYS A 43 3.13 -4.36 -17.82
N ASP A 44 4.27 -5.05 -17.79
CA ASP A 44 4.79 -5.63 -16.57
C ASP A 44 5.20 -4.56 -15.56
N GLN A 45 5.82 -3.49 -16.04
CA GLN A 45 6.18 -2.37 -15.19
C GLN A 45 4.94 -1.73 -14.58
N LEU A 46 3.89 -1.56 -15.37
CA LEU A 46 2.66 -0.96 -14.88
C LEU A 46 2.01 -1.84 -13.81
N GLU A 47 2.01 -3.15 -14.00
CA GLU A 47 1.47 -4.08 -13.01
C GLU A 47 2.26 -4.02 -11.69
N ASP A 48 3.59 -3.96 -11.79
CA ASP A 48 4.44 -3.82 -10.61
C ASP A 48 4.16 -2.52 -9.86
N ILE A 49 3.97 -1.44 -10.60
CA ILE A 49 3.66 -0.14 -10.02
C ILE A 49 2.31 -0.19 -9.31
N LYS A 50 1.31 -0.79 -9.94
CA LYS A 50 -0.01 -0.93 -9.34
C LYS A 50 0.04 -1.73 -8.04
N PHE A 51 0.78 -2.85 -8.07
CA PHE A 51 0.94 -3.68 -6.88
C PHE A 51 1.61 -2.89 -5.75
N PHE A 52 2.75 -2.28 -6.04
CA PHE A 52 3.49 -1.56 -5.02
C PHE A 52 2.71 -0.36 -4.48
N ALA A 53 1.96 0.32 -5.34
CA ALA A 53 1.14 1.45 -4.93
C ALA A 53 0.07 1.00 -3.92
N GLN A 54 -0.61 -0.09 -4.21
CA GLN A 54 -1.59 -0.66 -3.28
C GLN A 54 -0.94 -1.15 -1.99
N PHE A 55 0.18 -1.83 -2.12
CA PHE A 55 0.92 -2.35 -0.96
C PHE A 55 1.36 -1.20 -0.04
N SER A 56 2.02 -0.19 -0.58
CA SER A 56 2.52 0.92 0.22
C SER A 56 1.39 1.75 0.81
N HIS A 57 0.33 1.97 0.04
CA HIS A 57 -0.84 2.70 0.54
C HIS A 57 -1.50 1.95 1.70
N GLY A 58 -1.70 0.64 1.52
CA GLY A 58 -2.28 -0.18 2.57
C GLY A 58 -1.41 -0.23 3.81
N LYS A 59 -0.10 -0.34 3.63
CA LYS A 59 0.84 -0.32 4.74
C LYS A 59 0.77 1.00 5.50
N ASN A 60 0.71 2.12 4.79
CA ASN A 60 0.60 3.44 5.41
C ASN A 60 -0.70 3.58 6.20
N LEU A 61 -1.81 3.08 5.65
CA LEU A 61 -3.10 3.07 6.36
C LEU A 61 -3.01 2.23 7.63
N ALA A 62 -2.39 1.06 7.53
CA ALA A 62 -2.26 0.17 8.67
C ALA A 62 -1.40 0.80 9.77
N LEU A 63 -0.28 1.41 9.40
CA LEU A 63 0.59 2.08 10.36
C LEU A 63 -0.12 3.22 11.07
N TYR A 64 -0.91 3.98 10.32
CA TYR A 64 -1.73 5.05 10.90
C TYR A 64 -2.71 4.48 11.93
N PHE A 65 -3.40 3.40 11.56
CA PHE A 65 -4.36 2.74 12.44
C PHE A 65 -3.70 2.21 13.71
N ILE A 66 -2.54 1.58 13.58
CA ILE A 66 -1.79 1.01 14.70
C ILE A 66 -1.24 2.13 15.61
N SER A 67 -0.96 3.31 15.05
CA SER A 67 -0.38 4.39 15.82
C SER A 67 -1.26 4.89 16.96
N PHE A 68 -2.55 4.64 16.93
CA PHE A 68 -3.48 5.06 17.98
C PHE A 68 -3.52 4.10 19.16
N LYS A 69 -3.37 2.82 18.88
CA LYS A 69 -3.23 1.79 19.91
C LYS A 69 -2.83 0.48 19.22
N GLN A 70 -2.34 -0.44 20.04
CA GLN A 70 -1.98 -1.76 19.54
C GLN A 70 -3.21 -2.46 18.96
N ARG A 71 -3.04 -3.09 17.79
CA ARG A 71 -4.11 -3.77 17.08
C ARG A 71 -3.77 -5.23 16.84
N THR A 72 -4.80 -6.06 16.77
CA THR A 72 -4.62 -7.47 16.39
C THR A 72 -4.51 -7.57 14.87
N GLU A 73 -4.02 -8.71 14.42
CA GLU A 73 -3.95 -9.01 12.99
C GLU A 73 -5.33 -8.88 12.34
N LYS A 74 -6.34 -9.43 12.99
CA LYS A 74 -7.71 -9.39 12.47
C LYS A 74 -8.21 -7.96 12.33
N GLU A 75 -7.96 -7.13 13.34
CA GLU A 75 -8.39 -5.74 13.31
C GLU A 75 -7.76 -5.00 12.13
N VAL A 76 -6.47 -5.24 11.89
CA VAL A 76 -5.77 -4.60 10.78
C VAL A 76 -6.29 -5.10 9.44
N LYS A 77 -6.53 -6.41 9.31
CA LYS A 77 -7.11 -6.97 8.08
C LYS A 77 -8.46 -6.34 7.78
N ASP A 78 -9.33 -6.26 8.78
CA ASP A 78 -10.66 -5.69 8.61
C ASP A 78 -10.58 -4.22 8.22
N TYR A 79 -9.66 -3.49 8.83
CA TYR A 79 -9.45 -2.09 8.52
C TYR A 79 -9.03 -1.89 7.07
N LEU A 80 -8.07 -2.69 6.60
CA LEU A 80 -7.59 -2.61 5.22
C LEU A 80 -8.67 -3.00 4.23
N PHE A 81 -9.45 -4.03 4.56
CA PHE A 81 -10.57 -4.44 3.72
C PHE A 81 -11.62 -3.33 3.62
N LYS A 82 -11.92 -2.70 4.74
CA LYS A 82 -12.87 -1.59 4.79
C LYS A 82 -12.40 -0.41 3.93
N HIS A 83 -11.09 -0.19 3.84
CA HIS A 83 -10.52 0.89 3.03
C HIS A 83 -10.22 0.45 1.60
N GLU A 84 -10.84 -0.63 1.16
CA GLU A 84 -10.82 -1.08 -0.23
C GLU A 84 -9.43 -1.48 -0.75
N ILE A 85 -8.56 -1.92 0.16
CA ILE A 85 -7.29 -2.49 -0.25
C ILE A 85 -7.56 -3.86 -0.86
N ASN A 86 -6.91 -4.15 -1.98
CA ASN A 86 -7.08 -5.42 -2.69
C ASN A 86 -6.89 -6.59 -1.74
N PRO A 87 -7.89 -7.51 -1.61
CA PRO A 87 -7.81 -8.65 -0.70
C PRO A 87 -6.60 -9.55 -0.94
N HIS A 88 -6.08 -9.61 -2.17
CA HIS A 88 -4.89 -10.41 -2.48
C HIS A 88 -3.61 -9.76 -1.96
N ILE A 89 -3.64 -8.46 -1.73
CA ILE A 89 -2.47 -7.72 -1.24
C ILE A 89 -2.46 -7.65 0.28
N ILE A 90 -3.63 -7.68 0.92
CA ILE A 90 -3.73 -7.59 2.38
C ILE A 90 -2.84 -8.58 3.11
N PRO A 91 -2.81 -9.88 2.77
CA PRO A 91 -1.93 -10.83 3.46
C PRO A 91 -0.45 -10.44 3.38
N LYS A 92 -0.05 -9.87 2.25
CA LYS A 92 1.35 -9.44 2.06
C LYS A 92 1.68 -8.25 2.95
N ILE A 93 0.74 -7.34 3.13
CA ILE A 93 0.89 -6.20 4.04
C ILE A 93 1.01 -6.70 5.48
N ILE A 94 0.13 -7.62 5.86
CA ILE A 94 0.13 -8.20 7.21
C ILE A 94 1.46 -8.89 7.50
N ASP A 95 1.96 -9.70 6.57
CA ASP A 95 3.23 -10.39 6.73
C ASP A 95 4.39 -9.40 6.92
N ASN A 96 4.38 -8.32 6.16
CA ASN A 96 5.39 -7.28 6.28
C ASN A 96 5.33 -6.59 7.64
N LEU A 97 4.12 -6.28 8.11
CA LEU A 97 3.94 -5.65 9.41
C LEU A 97 4.39 -6.55 10.57
N LYS A 98 4.14 -7.85 10.45
CA LYS A 98 4.62 -8.82 11.43
C LYS A 98 6.14 -8.90 11.43
N LYS A 99 6.73 -8.93 10.26
CA LYS A 99 8.18 -9.00 10.10
C LYS A 99 8.86 -7.80 10.74
N ASP A 100 8.24 -6.62 10.61
CA ASP A 100 8.75 -5.38 11.18
C ASP A 100 8.29 -5.16 12.62
N HIS A 101 7.61 -6.15 13.21
CA HIS A 101 7.12 -6.11 14.59
C HIS A 101 6.07 -5.03 14.88
N TRP A 102 5.37 -4.56 13.85
CA TRP A 102 4.24 -3.65 14.05
C TRP A 102 2.99 -4.36 14.55
N ILE A 103 2.88 -5.65 14.19
CA ILE A 103 1.83 -6.52 14.69
C ILE A 103 2.54 -7.68 15.37
N ASP A 104 2.27 -7.90 16.65
CA ASP A 104 2.87 -8.99 17.38
C ASP A 104 2.26 -10.33 16.95
N ASP A 105 3.00 -11.40 17.18
CA ASP A 105 2.44 -12.73 17.07
C ASP A 105 1.42 -12.88 18.17
N TYR A 106 0.18 -12.72 17.84
CA TYR A 106 -0.89 -12.67 18.81
C TYR A 106 -0.97 -13.93 19.65
N LYS A 107 -0.69 -15.08 19.07
CA LYS A 107 -0.71 -16.33 19.80
C LYS A 107 0.33 -16.34 20.89
N LEU A 108 1.52 -15.86 20.58
CA LEU A 108 2.59 -15.79 21.56
C LEU A 108 2.25 -14.83 22.68
N LEU A 109 1.74 -13.66 22.33
CA LEU A 109 1.31 -12.66 23.31
C LEU A 109 0.22 -13.21 24.20
N GLU A 110 -0.75 -13.86 23.60
CA GLU A 110 -1.87 -14.44 24.32
C GLU A 110 -1.36 -15.48 25.32
N SER A 111 -0.42 -16.31 24.90
CA SER A 111 0.19 -17.30 25.79
C SER A 111 0.91 -16.66 26.94
N LEU A 112 1.62 -15.56 26.68
CA LEU A 112 2.35 -14.85 27.72
C LEU A 112 1.43 -14.12 28.69
N ALA A 113 0.30 -13.67 28.22
CA ALA A 113 -0.67 -12.94 29.04
C ALA A 113 -1.37 -13.85 30.02
N GLN A 114 -1.27 -15.12 29.83
CA GLN A 114 -1.87 -16.11 30.72
C GLN A 114 -0.82 -16.69 31.67
#